data_26896e5f45aa0fbbac18b8eff85ff2cd
#
_entry.id   26896e5f45aa0fbbac18b8eff85ff2cd
#
_cell.length_a   1.000
_cell.length_b   1.000
_cell.length_c   1.000
_cell.angle_alpha   90.00
_cell.angle_beta   90.00
_cell.angle_gamma   90.00
#
_symmetry.space_group_name_H-M   'P 1'
#
loop_
_entity.id
_entity.type
_entity.pdbx_description
1 polymer ?
#
loop_
_entity_poly.entity_id
_entity_poly.type
_entity_poly.pdbx_seq_one_letter_code
_entity_poly.pdbx_strand_id
1 'polypeptide(L)'
;MKLLSKILIDSFDNKIEHEEFADNDQKNKNDGKNKKNKIRKNILLFYPVERETAIHPIFRDLLKAGYNIYFPKIYNDKIEFFRVNNLNSFTIGEMDIPEPVGNTDKWKNNFEGLCVIPGVVFDRKGNRVGFGKGYYDKFLSSQKNLLKIGICYEDQVEDSLPVEEWDVPMNILITETGIFDFTERHSNE
;
A
#
# COMPACT_ATOMS: atom_id res chain seq x y z
N MET A 1 12.04 -12.11 5.20
CA MET A 1 10.90 -12.34 4.29
C MET A 1 9.64 -12.84 5.00
N LYS A 2 9.64 -13.96 5.75
CA LYS A 2 8.46 -14.34 6.57
C LYS A 2 8.07 -13.30 7.62
N LEU A 3 9.04 -12.52 8.12
CA LEU A 3 8.79 -11.43 9.05
C LEU A 3 8.00 -10.31 8.38
N LEU A 4 8.33 -9.93 7.14
CA LEU A 4 7.66 -8.87 6.40
C LEU A 4 6.18 -9.20 6.10
N SER A 5 5.88 -10.43 5.64
CA SER A 5 4.49 -10.85 5.42
C SER A 5 3.70 -10.82 6.73
N LYS A 6 4.31 -11.22 7.83
CA LYS A 6 3.68 -11.18 9.15
C LYS A 6 3.42 -9.73 9.58
N ILE A 7 4.41 -8.84 9.47
CA ILE A 7 4.27 -7.42 9.81
C ILE A 7 3.15 -6.76 9.00
N LEU A 8 3.09 -7.00 7.69
CA LEU A 8 2.04 -6.46 6.83
C LEU A 8 0.64 -6.97 7.23
N ILE A 9 0.53 -8.27 7.53
CA ILE A 9 -0.73 -8.88 7.96
C ILE A 9 -1.12 -8.33 9.34
N ASP A 10 -0.20 -8.31 10.31
CA ASP A 10 -0.46 -7.84 11.67
C ASP A 10 -0.82 -6.34 11.68
N SER A 11 -0.14 -5.51 10.87
CA SER A 11 -0.45 -4.07 10.75
C SER A 11 -1.84 -3.82 10.17
N PHE A 12 -2.30 -4.69 9.28
CA PHE A 12 -3.63 -4.58 8.70
C PHE A 12 -4.71 -5.07 9.66
N ASP A 13 -4.49 -6.23 10.28
CA ASP A 13 -5.47 -6.80 11.20
C ASP A 13 -5.65 -5.90 12.44
N ASN A 14 -4.57 -5.30 12.97
CA ASN A 14 -4.63 -4.31 14.06
C ASN A 14 -5.42 -3.06 13.65
N LYS A 15 -5.23 -2.54 12.43
CA LYS A 15 -5.99 -1.37 11.97
C LYS A 15 -7.48 -1.67 11.83
N ILE A 16 -7.83 -2.85 11.32
CA ILE A 16 -9.23 -3.30 11.23
C ILE A 16 -9.89 -3.35 12.60
N GLU A 17 -9.21 -3.90 13.61
CA GLU A 17 -9.75 -3.98 14.97
C GLU A 17 -9.99 -2.58 15.56
N HIS A 18 -9.09 -1.63 15.35
CA HIS A 18 -9.26 -0.25 15.82
C HIS A 18 -10.41 0.49 15.13
N GLU A 19 -10.64 0.29 13.85
CA GLU A 19 -11.74 0.92 13.11
C GLU A 19 -13.10 0.29 13.45
N GLU A 20 -13.20 -1.02 13.73
CA GLU A 20 -14.43 -1.65 14.21
C GLU A 20 -14.87 -1.12 15.58
N PHE A 21 -13.95 -0.72 16.46
CA PHE A 21 -14.29 -0.09 17.75
C PHE A 21 -14.77 1.35 17.60
N ALA A 22 -14.22 2.12 16.66
CA ALA A 22 -14.60 3.52 16.44
C ALA A 22 -15.98 3.67 15.78
N ASP A 23 -16.41 2.75 14.94
CA ASP A 23 -17.71 2.80 14.21
C ASP A 23 -18.89 2.31 15.07
N ASN A 24 -18.64 1.56 16.15
CA ASN A 24 -19.68 1.06 17.04
C ASN A 24 -20.24 2.09 18.04
N ASP A 25 -19.54 3.21 18.26
CA ASP A 25 -19.99 4.25 19.21
C ASP A 25 -20.99 5.26 18.60
N GLN A 26 -21.25 5.23 17.28
CA GLN A 26 -22.12 6.21 16.61
C GLN A 26 -23.33 5.65 15.85
N LYS A 27 -23.66 4.38 15.86
CA LYS A 27 -24.86 3.87 15.19
C LYS A 27 -25.95 3.39 16.12
N ASN A 28 -26.99 4.22 16.20
CA ASN A 28 -28.29 3.97 16.79
C ASN A 28 -28.97 2.69 16.20
N LYS A 29 -29.64 1.98 17.12
CA LYS A 29 -30.56 0.89 16.90
C LYS A 29 -31.59 1.20 15.80
N ASN A 30 -31.56 0.47 14.69
CA ASN A 30 -32.68 -0.11 13.95
C ASN A 30 -32.21 -0.49 12.55
N ASP A 31 -31.96 -1.76 12.34
CA ASP A 31 -32.46 -2.58 11.24
C ASP A 31 -31.75 -3.91 11.22
N GLY A 32 -32.51 -4.95 11.50
CA GLY A 32 -32.06 -6.33 11.50
C GLY A 32 -31.72 -6.84 10.09
N LYS A 33 -30.50 -6.64 9.67
CA LYS A 33 -29.80 -7.49 8.71
C LYS A 33 -28.31 -7.37 9.01
N ASN A 34 -27.78 -8.35 9.76
CA ASN A 34 -26.36 -8.59 9.95
C ASN A 34 -25.64 -8.82 8.58
N LYS A 35 -25.44 -7.78 7.80
CA LYS A 35 -24.32 -7.74 6.86
C LYS A 35 -23.12 -7.43 7.71
N LYS A 36 -22.43 -8.45 8.22
CA LYS A 36 -21.02 -8.31 8.58
C LYS A 36 -20.37 -7.66 7.37
N ASN A 37 -20.06 -6.37 7.44
CA ASN A 37 -19.18 -5.70 6.49
C ASN A 37 -17.84 -6.42 6.63
N LYS A 38 -17.66 -7.44 5.80
CA LYS A 38 -16.40 -8.14 5.67
C LYS A 38 -15.44 -7.12 5.08
N ILE A 39 -14.69 -6.41 5.93
CA ILE A 39 -13.66 -5.49 5.50
C ILE A 39 -12.84 -6.25 4.47
N ARG A 40 -12.87 -5.77 3.24
CA ARG A 40 -12.17 -6.45 2.14
C ARG A 40 -10.69 -6.22 2.37
N LYS A 41 -9.97 -7.29 2.70
CA LYS A 41 -8.52 -7.27 2.83
C LYS A 41 -7.91 -6.96 1.45
N ASN A 42 -7.75 -5.67 1.13
CA ASN A 42 -7.17 -5.22 -0.13
C ASN A 42 -5.75 -4.75 0.10
N ILE A 43 -4.83 -5.13 -0.77
CA ILE A 43 -3.45 -4.69 -0.74
C ILE A 43 -2.95 -4.35 -2.14
N LEU A 44 -2.41 -3.16 -2.29
CA LEU A 44 -1.73 -2.69 -3.48
C LEU A 44 -0.24 -2.93 -3.27
N LEU A 45 0.37 -3.68 -4.17
CA LEU A 45 1.79 -3.99 -4.18
C LEU A 45 2.44 -3.34 -5.40
N PHE A 46 3.76 -3.34 -5.46
CA PHE A 46 4.53 -2.96 -6.65
C PHE A 46 5.28 -4.17 -7.20
N TYR A 47 5.75 -4.10 -8.43
CA TYR A 47 6.67 -5.10 -8.96
C TYR A 47 8.10 -4.60 -8.74
N PRO A 48 8.91 -5.27 -7.91
CA PRO A 48 10.24 -4.77 -7.54
C PRO A 48 11.18 -4.71 -8.74
N VAL A 49 11.92 -3.62 -8.83
CA VAL A 49 12.99 -3.43 -9.81
C VAL A 49 14.31 -3.20 -9.07
N GLU A 50 15.41 -3.65 -9.67
CA GLU A 50 16.79 -3.46 -9.19
C GLU A 50 16.98 -3.59 -7.67
N ARG A 51 17.14 -2.44 -6.97
CA ARG A 51 17.41 -2.37 -5.53
C ARG A 51 16.18 -2.35 -4.65
N GLU A 52 14.99 -2.43 -5.22
CA GLU A 52 13.78 -2.44 -4.42
C GLU A 52 13.62 -3.77 -3.65
N THR A 53 12.99 -3.68 -2.50
CA THR A 53 12.74 -4.85 -1.64
C THR A 53 11.86 -5.87 -2.36
N ALA A 54 12.34 -7.10 -2.47
CA ALA A 54 11.60 -8.18 -3.11
C ALA A 54 10.32 -8.54 -2.32
N ILE A 55 9.15 -8.27 -2.90
CA ILE A 55 7.85 -8.55 -2.28
C ILE A 55 7.15 -9.80 -2.82
N HIS A 56 7.66 -10.41 -3.89
CA HIS A 56 7.08 -11.63 -4.48
C HIS A 56 6.90 -12.80 -3.49
N PRO A 57 7.84 -13.05 -2.55
CA PRO A 57 7.69 -14.15 -1.60
C PRO A 57 6.45 -14.04 -0.71
N ILE A 58 5.98 -12.80 -0.44
CA ILE A 58 4.81 -12.59 0.42
C ILE A 58 3.48 -12.77 -0.33
N PHE A 59 3.49 -12.73 -1.66
CA PHE A 59 2.28 -12.81 -2.49
C PHE A 59 1.42 -14.04 -2.16
N ARG A 60 2.06 -15.21 -2.05
CA ARG A 60 1.35 -16.46 -1.72
C ARG A 60 0.75 -16.45 -0.32
N ASP A 61 1.45 -15.86 0.64
CA ASP A 61 1.00 -15.80 2.02
C ASP A 61 -0.20 -14.85 2.14
N LEU A 62 -0.16 -13.70 1.46
CA LEU A 62 -1.28 -12.76 1.38
C LEU A 62 -2.51 -13.37 0.69
N LEU A 63 -2.34 -14.11 -0.41
CA LEU A 63 -3.45 -14.81 -1.05
C LEU A 63 -4.08 -15.84 -0.12
N LYS A 64 -3.27 -16.64 0.60
CA LYS A 64 -3.76 -17.61 1.58
C LYS A 64 -4.49 -16.94 2.75
N ALA A 65 -4.04 -15.74 3.16
CA ALA A 65 -4.69 -14.93 4.18
C ALA A 65 -5.98 -14.24 3.68
N GLY A 66 -6.34 -14.43 2.40
CA GLY A 66 -7.59 -13.94 1.83
C GLY A 66 -7.54 -12.51 1.32
N TYR A 67 -6.34 -11.97 1.06
CA TYR A 67 -6.19 -10.63 0.48
C TYR A 67 -6.54 -10.60 -1.00
N ASN A 68 -7.20 -9.52 -1.43
CA ASN A 68 -7.26 -9.11 -2.83
C ASN A 68 -5.99 -8.32 -3.12
N ILE A 69 -5.17 -8.81 -4.03
CA ILE A 69 -3.86 -8.22 -4.33
C ILE A 69 -3.93 -7.49 -5.66
N TYR A 70 -3.46 -6.24 -5.67
CA TYR A 70 -3.44 -5.38 -6.84
C TYR A 70 -2.00 -4.99 -7.16
N PHE A 71 -1.68 -4.95 -8.45
CA PHE A 71 -0.39 -4.49 -8.96
C PHE A 71 -0.58 -3.32 -9.92
N PRO A 72 0.43 -2.43 -9.99
CA PRO A 72 0.36 -1.25 -10.84
C PRO A 72 0.52 -1.60 -12.32
N LYS A 73 -0.11 -0.77 -13.14
CA LYS A 73 0.08 -0.68 -14.57
C LYS A 73 0.10 0.79 -14.97
N ILE A 74 1.04 1.17 -15.85
CA ILE A 74 1.08 2.51 -16.41
C ILE A 74 0.13 2.57 -17.58
N TYR A 75 -0.75 3.58 -17.58
CA TYR A 75 -1.71 3.81 -18.64
C TYR A 75 -1.95 5.31 -18.81
N ASN A 76 -1.66 5.87 -20.00
CA ASN A 76 -1.81 7.28 -20.31
C ASN A 76 -1.15 8.20 -19.25
N ASP A 77 0.12 7.99 -18.96
CA ASP A 77 0.91 8.73 -17.95
C ASP A 77 0.32 8.74 -16.53
N LYS A 78 -0.46 7.72 -16.20
CA LYS A 78 -1.02 7.48 -14.87
C LYS A 78 -0.74 6.07 -14.41
N ILE A 79 -0.60 5.90 -13.11
CA ILE A 79 -0.56 4.58 -12.50
C ILE A 79 -1.98 4.15 -12.15
N GLU A 80 -2.34 2.95 -12.55
CA GLU A 80 -3.60 2.30 -12.23
C GLU A 80 -3.33 0.91 -11.64
N PHE A 81 -4.16 0.44 -10.73
CA PHE A 81 -3.95 -0.85 -10.07
C PHE A 81 -4.99 -1.88 -10.49
N PHE A 82 -4.52 -3.08 -10.82
CA PHE A 82 -5.36 -4.19 -11.28
C PHE A 82 -5.14 -5.42 -10.41
N ARG A 83 -6.24 -6.13 -10.14
CA ARG A 83 -6.22 -7.33 -9.31
C ARG A 83 -5.47 -8.46 -9.99
N VAL A 84 -4.61 -9.12 -9.21
CA VAL A 84 -3.82 -10.27 -9.66
C VAL A 84 -4.01 -11.45 -8.71
N ASN A 85 -4.40 -12.58 -9.27
CA ASN A 85 -4.57 -13.82 -8.52
C ASN A 85 -3.46 -14.85 -8.79
N ASN A 86 -2.60 -14.57 -9.79
CA ASN A 86 -1.53 -15.46 -10.22
C ASN A 86 -0.34 -14.65 -10.75
N LEU A 87 0.86 -14.93 -10.25
CA LEU A 87 2.10 -14.27 -10.70
C LEU A 87 2.48 -14.57 -12.16
N ASN A 88 1.87 -15.56 -12.80
CA ASN A 88 2.06 -15.81 -14.23
C ASN A 88 1.25 -14.85 -15.12
N SER A 89 0.43 -13.97 -14.53
CA SER A 89 -0.42 -13.02 -15.24
C SER A 89 0.25 -11.66 -15.40
N PHE A 90 1.53 -11.65 -15.76
CA PHE A 90 2.29 -10.43 -16.04
C PHE A 90 2.87 -10.46 -17.45
N THR A 91 3.02 -9.30 -18.04
CA THR A 91 3.75 -9.03 -19.29
C THR A 91 4.67 -7.85 -19.08
N ILE A 92 5.70 -7.71 -19.92
CA ILE A 92 6.54 -6.51 -19.89
C ILE A 92 5.70 -5.32 -20.34
N GLY A 93 5.59 -4.32 -19.48
CA GLY A 93 4.86 -3.08 -19.71
C GLY A 93 5.80 -1.91 -20.03
N GLU A 94 5.31 -0.70 -19.78
CA GLU A 94 6.12 0.50 -19.88
C GLU A 94 7.30 0.47 -18.90
N MET A 95 8.40 1.10 -19.23
CA MET A 95 9.64 1.15 -18.43
C MET A 95 10.29 -0.23 -18.18
N ASP A 96 10.02 -1.22 -19.01
CA ASP A 96 10.51 -2.60 -18.87
C ASP A 96 10.12 -3.27 -17.53
N ILE A 97 9.08 -2.80 -16.88
CA ILE A 97 8.56 -3.36 -15.62
C ILE A 97 7.43 -4.34 -15.94
N PRO A 98 7.39 -5.52 -15.29
CA PRO A 98 6.26 -6.42 -15.43
C PRO A 98 4.95 -5.81 -14.91
N GLU A 99 3.92 -5.80 -15.76
CA GLU A 99 2.59 -5.27 -15.49
C GLU A 99 1.52 -6.36 -15.62
N PRO A 100 0.39 -6.26 -14.88
CA PRO A 100 -0.72 -7.20 -15.01
C PRO A 100 -1.25 -7.30 -16.43
N VAL A 101 -1.50 -8.53 -16.89
CA VAL A 101 -2.18 -8.79 -18.17
C VAL A 101 -3.69 -8.55 -18.00
N GLY A 102 -4.26 -7.80 -18.93
CA GLY A 102 -5.70 -7.50 -18.91
C GLY A 102 -6.08 -6.32 -18.00
N ASN A 103 -7.37 -5.95 -18.05
CA ASN A 103 -7.90 -4.78 -17.33
C ASN A 103 -9.18 -5.12 -16.57
N THR A 104 -9.31 -6.36 -16.08
CA THR A 104 -10.62 -6.91 -15.68
C THR A 104 -11.10 -6.49 -14.30
N ASP A 105 -10.21 -6.19 -13.35
CA ASP A 105 -10.61 -5.86 -11.98
C ASP A 105 -9.74 -4.72 -11.45
N LYS A 106 -10.13 -3.50 -11.83
CA LYS A 106 -9.41 -2.28 -11.50
C LYS A 106 -9.72 -1.81 -10.09
N TRP A 107 -8.69 -1.30 -9.38
CA TRP A 107 -8.83 -0.61 -8.12
C TRP A 107 -9.78 0.58 -8.23
N LYS A 108 -10.61 0.79 -7.20
CA LYS A 108 -11.54 1.92 -7.11
C LYS A 108 -11.21 2.79 -5.91
N ASN A 109 -11.24 4.10 -6.09
CA ASN A 109 -10.84 5.07 -5.07
C ASN A 109 -11.64 5.03 -3.75
N ASN A 110 -12.80 4.39 -3.75
CA ASN A 110 -13.62 4.20 -2.56
C ASN A 110 -13.34 2.90 -1.80
N PHE A 111 -12.35 2.12 -2.24
CA PHE A 111 -11.92 0.92 -1.52
C PHE A 111 -10.95 1.31 -0.39
N GLU A 112 -11.02 0.55 0.68
CA GLU A 112 -10.09 0.60 1.80
C GLU A 112 -9.02 -0.46 1.64
N GLY A 113 -7.81 -0.19 2.10
CA GLY A 113 -6.73 -1.15 1.99
C GLY A 113 -5.37 -0.61 2.39
N LEU A 114 -4.36 -1.44 2.14
CA LEU A 114 -2.95 -1.08 2.27
C LEU A 114 -2.38 -0.74 0.89
N CYS A 115 -1.45 0.21 0.84
CA CYS A 115 -0.61 0.42 -0.33
C CYS A 115 0.85 0.33 0.07
N VAL A 116 1.55 -0.68 -0.44
CA VAL A 116 2.99 -0.82 -0.27
C VAL A 116 3.67 -0.05 -1.41
N ILE A 117 4.52 0.89 -1.04
CA ILE A 117 5.02 1.94 -1.94
C ILE A 117 6.54 1.83 -2.04
N PRO A 118 7.10 1.73 -3.25
CA PRO A 118 8.54 1.75 -3.45
C PRO A 118 9.11 3.17 -3.38
N GLY A 119 10.42 3.24 -3.17
CA GLY A 119 11.17 4.48 -3.24
C GLY A 119 12.65 4.24 -3.41
N VAL A 120 13.36 5.24 -3.90
CA VAL A 120 14.83 5.24 -3.99
C VAL A 120 15.43 5.53 -2.63
N VAL A 121 14.83 6.48 -1.89
CA VAL A 121 15.23 6.89 -0.56
C VAL A 121 14.02 7.35 0.24
N PHE A 122 14.05 7.12 1.53
CA PHE A 122 13.03 7.54 2.50
C PHE A 122 13.68 8.36 3.62
N ASP A 123 12.87 9.06 4.41
CA ASP A 123 13.35 9.71 5.61
C ASP A 123 12.58 9.28 6.88
N ARG A 124 13.13 9.67 8.04
CA ARG A 124 12.56 9.37 9.35
C ARG A 124 11.30 10.18 9.67
N LYS A 125 10.77 10.91 8.69
CA LYS A 125 9.51 11.65 8.76
C LYS A 125 8.41 11.04 7.88
N GLY A 126 8.75 10.01 7.10
CA GLY A 126 7.85 9.31 6.20
C GLY A 126 7.84 9.87 4.77
N ASN A 127 8.72 10.83 4.46
CA ASN A 127 8.85 11.33 3.10
C ASN A 127 9.65 10.33 2.24
N ARG A 128 9.46 10.40 0.92
CA ARG A 128 10.19 9.56 -0.02
C ARG A 128 10.55 10.31 -1.29
N VAL A 129 11.63 9.88 -1.91
CA VAL A 129 11.97 10.23 -3.29
C VAL A 129 11.88 8.98 -4.14
N GLY A 130 11.12 9.05 -5.22
CA GLY A 130 11.01 8.00 -6.24
C GLY A 130 11.83 8.32 -7.48
N PHE A 131 11.53 7.66 -8.60
CA PHE A 131 12.23 7.84 -9.88
C PHE A 131 11.86 9.13 -10.65
N GLY A 132 11.22 10.11 -9.99
CA GLY A 132 10.97 11.45 -10.52
C GLY A 132 9.76 11.60 -11.46
N LYS A 133 8.96 10.56 -11.69
CA LYS A 133 7.73 10.66 -12.53
C LYS A 133 6.49 11.11 -11.74
N GLY A 134 6.52 11.06 -10.40
CA GLY A 134 5.41 11.43 -9.53
C GLY A 134 4.16 10.57 -9.68
N TYR A 135 4.26 9.36 -10.25
CA TYR A 135 3.11 8.47 -10.48
C TYR A 135 2.40 8.10 -9.18
N TYR A 136 3.17 7.74 -8.15
CA TYR A 136 2.60 7.39 -6.85
C TYR A 136 1.97 8.59 -6.16
N ASP A 137 2.59 9.77 -6.18
CA ASP A 137 2.04 10.97 -5.52
C ASP A 137 0.72 11.39 -6.16
N LYS A 138 0.66 11.41 -7.49
CA LYS A 138 -0.58 11.66 -8.25
C LYS A 138 -1.68 10.64 -7.95
N PHE A 139 -1.34 9.37 -7.78
CA PHE A 139 -2.31 8.35 -7.41
C PHE A 139 -2.77 8.52 -5.97
N LEU A 140 -1.84 8.60 -5.02
CA LEU A 140 -2.10 8.63 -3.59
C LEU A 140 -2.86 9.88 -3.14
N SER A 141 -2.66 11.02 -3.80
CA SER A 141 -3.38 12.27 -3.49
C SER A 141 -4.91 12.12 -3.58
N SER A 142 -5.39 11.19 -4.39
CA SER A 142 -6.82 10.88 -4.53
C SER A 142 -7.32 9.74 -3.61
N GLN A 143 -6.42 9.08 -2.86
CA GLN A 143 -6.73 7.88 -2.07
C GLN A 143 -6.82 8.19 -0.57
N LYS A 144 -8.01 8.50 -0.09
CA LYS A 144 -8.22 8.85 1.33
C LYS A 144 -8.19 7.66 2.30
N ASN A 145 -8.51 6.45 1.79
CA ASN A 145 -8.74 5.27 2.61
C ASN A 145 -7.60 4.23 2.50
N LEU A 146 -6.43 4.65 2.02
CA LEU A 146 -5.25 3.79 1.94
C LEU A 146 -4.27 4.07 3.08
N LEU A 147 -3.89 3.01 3.81
CA LEU A 147 -2.71 3.06 4.67
C LEU A 147 -1.47 2.92 3.78
N LYS A 148 -0.64 3.95 3.78
CA LYS A 148 0.57 4.07 2.94
C LYS A 148 1.77 3.51 3.68
N ILE A 149 2.36 2.44 3.15
CA ILE A 149 3.49 1.74 3.75
C ILE A 149 4.68 1.82 2.81
N GLY A 150 5.71 2.58 3.22
CA GLY A 150 7.01 2.55 2.56
C GLY A 150 7.77 1.29 2.96
N ILE A 151 8.54 0.73 2.03
CA ILE A 151 9.42 -0.41 2.31
C ILE A 151 10.76 -0.22 1.61
N CYS A 152 11.84 -0.34 2.36
CA CYS A 152 13.20 -0.16 1.86
C CYS A 152 14.21 -0.89 2.74
N TYR A 153 15.47 -0.86 2.36
CA TYR A 153 16.58 -1.22 3.25
C TYR A 153 16.97 -0.03 4.13
N GLU A 154 17.57 -0.28 5.29
CA GLU A 154 17.96 0.78 6.22
C GLU A 154 18.99 1.75 5.60
N ASP A 155 19.83 1.29 4.69
CA ASP A 155 20.78 2.12 3.95
C ASP A 155 20.13 3.10 2.95
N GLN A 156 18.80 2.98 2.74
CA GLN A 156 18.00 3.91 1.97
C GLN A 156 17.24 4.92 2.86
N VAL A 157 17.55 4.99 4.17
CA VAL A 157 16.87 5.90 5.10
C VAL A 157 17.80 7.05 5.48
N GLU A 158 17.36 8.26 5.17
CA GLU A 158 18.04 9.51 5.50
C GLU A 158 17.36 10.23 6.68
N ASP A 159 18.04 11.19 7.28
CA ASP A 159 17.47 11.98 8.37
C ASP A 159 16.35 12.92 7.88
N SER A 160 16.49 13.48 6.69
CA SER A 160 15.53 14.41 6.09
C SER A 160 15.72 14.51 4.58
N LEU A 161 14.60 14.53 3.86
CA LEU A 161 14.55 14.73 2.40
C LEU A 161 13.94 16.09 2.07
N PRO A 162 14.27 16.68 0.91
CA PRO A 162 13.52 17.80 0.36
C PRO A 162 12.09 17.33 0.04
N VAL A 163 11.11 18.16 0.37
CA VAL A 163 9.68 17.84 0.22
C VAL A 163 9.02 18.93 -0.61
N GLU A 164 8.19 18.55 -1.56
CA GLU A 164 7.34 19.41 -2.35
C GLU A 164 5.89 19.35 -1.84
N GLU A 165 5.10 20.38 -2.10
CA GLU A 165 3.71 20.49 -1.62
C GLU A 165 2.80 19.32 -2.04
N TRP A 166 3.10 18.69 -3.18
CA TRP A 166 2.33 17.57 -3.73
C TRP A 166 2.83 16.20 -3.30
N ASP A 167 3.94 16.12 -2.56
CA ASP A 167 4.46 14.84 -2.08
C ASP A 167 3.54 14.27 -1.01
N VAL A 168 3.29 12.96 -1.11
CA VAL A 168 2.41 12.26 -0.18
C VAL A 168 3.24 11.41 0.78
N PRO A 169 3.29 11.76 2.07
CA PRO A 169 4.07 11.02 3.05
C PRO A 169 3.48 9.65 3.36
N MET A 170 4.34 8.75 3.81
CA MET A 170 3.98 7.42 4.29
C MET A 170 3.37 7.49 5.69
N ASN A 171 2.46 6.56 5.98
CA ASN A 171 1.96 6.35 7.33
C ASN A 171 2.90 5.46 8.15
N ILE A 172 3.55 4.51 7.47
CA ILE A 172 4.49 3.55 8.08
C ILE A 172 5.69 3.39 7.13
N LEU A 173 6.88 3.25 7.69
CA LEU A 173 8.07 2.82 6.97
C LEU A 173 8.60 1.54 7.61
N ILE A 174 8.86 0.52 6.79
CA ILE A 174 9.39 -0.78 7.21
C ILE A 174 10.76 -0.98 6.59
N THR A 175 11.74 -1.28 7.44
CA THR A 175 13.09 -1.71 7.04
C THR A 175 13.41 -3.08 7.63
N GLU A 176 14.55 -3.66 7.29
CA GLU A 176 15.02 -4.89 7.93
C GLU A 176 15.42 -4.70 9.40
N THR A 177 15.60 -3.46 9.84
CA THR A 177 15.99 -3.13 11.23
C THR A 177 14.81 -2.73 12.11
N GLY A 178 13.67 -2.31 11.54
CA GLY A 178 12.55 -1.86 12.34
C GLY A 178 11.34 -1.32 11.56
N ILE A 179 10.39 -0.82 12.33
CA ILE A 179 9.17 -0.19 11.84
C ILE A 179 9.12 1.23 12.41
N PHE A 180 8.89 2.20 11.54
CA PHE A 180 8.63 3.59 11.90
C PHE A 180 7.17 3.91 11.63
N ASP A 181 6.42 4.26 12.67
CA ASP A 181 5.00 4.61 12.59
C ASP A 181 4.82 6.13 12.64
N PHE A 182 4.17 6.69 11.64
CA PHE A 182 3.91 8.13 11.50
C PHE A 182 2.41 8.47 11.59
N THR A 183 1.55 7.50 11.90
CA THR A 183 0.08 7.68 11.88
C THR A 183 -0.40 8.76 12.83
N GLU A 184 0.22 8.92 14.00
CA GLU A 184 -0.16 9.94 14.98
C GLU A 184 0.15 11.38 14.53
N ARG A 185 1.09 11.58 13.61
CA ARG A 185 1.49 12.93 13.15
C ARG A 185 0.48 13.55 12.19
N HIS A 186 -0.27 12.74 11.47
CA HIS A 186 -1.25 13.20 10.47
C HIS A 186 -2.65 13.43 11.05
N SER A 187 -2.84 13.19 12.33
CA SER A 187 -4.12 13.41 13.03
C SER A 187 -4.28 14.85 13.56
N ASN A 188 -3.24 15.67 13.49
CA ASN A 188 -3.18 17.01 14.08
C ASN A 188 -3.11 18.16 13.04
N GLU A 189 -3.27 17.86 11.74
CA GLU A 189 -3.44 18.82 10.64
C GLU A 189 -4.86 18.72 10.06
#